data_e80d0ba1cf61acd8e2db63d1f44f9f86
#
_entry.id   e80d0ba1cf61acd8e2db63d1f44f9f86
#
_cell.length_a   1.000
_cell.length_b   1.000
_cell.length_c   1.000
_cell.angle_alpha   90.00
_cell.angle_beta   90.00
_cell.angle_gamma   90.00
#
_symmetry.space_group_name_H-M   'P 1'
#
loop_
_entity.id
_entity.type
_entity.pdbx_description
1 polymer ?
#
loop_
_entity_poly.entity_id
_entity_poly.type
_entity_poly.pdbx_seq_one_letter_code
_entity_poly.pdbx_strand_id
1 'polypeptide(L)'
;MTVAVQQPEAGRLTAITNARVFDGERAIDEQTVVLDGTHILAVGGVVPAGATVIDAHGATLMPGLIDSHVHTDMDGLRDALAFGVTTELEMQGHWTAKQRREIAARHDIADLRSPGMGITPPGGHPSQYMASSSNPLLRLFSHFPMKLFFHFPFVSTPDEALKFVSKQVRGGADYIKIFIEDGTAIGFPGLKVTSDKTLVAAVEEAHRLGKIAIAHVTTYDGAETAIAGGIDGLAHLFFDRQTTPELTSAIASAGAFVIPTLVTLSTAFGNDASALAADERVKSRLDRKWLDSLSRSMNVYPSGDMNAAFASVMALHRAGVDILAGSDVSDPIPILGGLAHGASLHHELQLLVAAGLKPMEALRAATSTPARRFGLTDRGRVVPGARADLVLVEGDPLTHISDTLSIRYVWRGGSVLRPRSLL
;
A
#
# COMPACT_ATOMS: atom_id res chain seq x y z
N MET A 1 2.72 16.61 -12.81
CA MET A 1 3.75 16.65 -13.90
C MET A 1 3.40 15.67 -15.01
N THR A 2 3.56 16.02 -16.31
CA THR A 2 3.29 15.09 -17.42
C THR A 2 4.55 14.25 -17.66
N VAL A 3 4.50 12.97 -17.33
CA VAL A 3 5.57 12.01 -17.62
C VAL A 3 5.35 11.47 -19.04
N ALA A 4 6.39 11.42 -19.85
CA ALA A 4 6.29 10.81 -21.18
C ALA A 4 6.23 9.27 -21.01
N VAL A 5 5.12 8.67 -21.40
CA VAL A 5 4.94 7.21 -21.46
C VAL A 5 5.21 6.73 -22.87
N GLN A 6 6.21 5.88 -23.04
CA GLN A 6 6.49 5.24 -24.30
C GLN A 6 5.81 3.87 -24.32
N GLN A 7 4.81 3.71 -25.17
CA GLN A 7 4.15 2.42 -25.40
C GLN A 7 5.11 1.43 -26.07
N PRO A 8 5.05 0.13 -25.72
CA PRO A 8 5.79 -0.88 -26.45
C PRO A 8 5.31 -0.91 -27.91
N GLU A 9 6.26 -0.91 -28.85
CA GLU A 9 5.93 -1.11 -30.27
C GLU A 9 5.41 -2.55 -30.45
N ALA A 10 4.24 -2.70 -31.07
CA ALA A 10 3.63 -4.01 -31.27
C ALA A 10 4.58 -4.94 -32.06
N GLY A 11 4.84 -6.13 -31.53
CA GLY A 11 5.72 -7.13 -32.15
C GLY A 11 7.22 -6.86 -31.99
N ARG A 12 7.64 -5.85 -31.21
CA ARG A 12 9.05 -5.57 -30.93
C ARG A 12 9.40 -5.96 -29.49
N LEU A 13 10.36 -6.86 -29.36
CA LEU A 13 10.86 -7.28 -28.04
C LEU A 13 11.75 -6.20 -27.41
N THR A 14 11.72 -6.11 -26.09
CA THR A 14 12.67 -5.29 -25.32
C THR A 14 13.52 -6.21 -24.44
N ALA A 15 14.83 -6.10 -24.54
CA ALA A 15 15.77 -6.84 -23.70
C ALA A 15 16.47 -5.88 -22.73
N ILE A 16 16.28 -6.11 -21.44
CA ILE A 16 17.02 -5.42 -20.38
C ILE A 16 18.20 -6.32 -20.06
N THR A 17 19.43 -5.81 -20.24
CA THR A 17 20.67 -6.59 -20.11
C THR A 17 21.56 -6.05 -19.03
N ASN A 18 22.55 -6.84 -18.58
CA ASN A 18 23.52 -6.46 -17.56
C ASN A 18 22.86 -5.93 -16.26
N ALA A 19 21.69 -6.48 -15.90
CA ALA A 19 21.00 -6.13 -14.66
C ALA A 19 21.36 -7.09 -13.54
N ARG A 20 21.50 -6.58 -12.31
CA ARG A 20 21.27 -7.41 -11.13
C ARG A 20 19.76 -7.62 -11.03
N VAL A 21 19.29 -8.86 -10.95
CA VAL A 21 17.85 -9.14 -10.92
C VAL A 21 17.43 -9.63 -9.53
N PHE A 22 16.49 -8.92 -8.92
CA PHE A 22 15.69 -9.42 -7.79
C PHE A 22 14.36 -9.93 -8.34
N ASP A 23 14.09 -11.23 -8.21
CA ASP A 23 12.92 -11.86 -8.83
C ASP A 23 11.61 -11.67 -8.05
N GLY A 24 11.67 -10.93 -6.93
CA GLY A 24 10.56 -10.76 -5.98
C GLY A 24 10.72 -11.65 -4.74
N GLU A 25 11.57 -12.68 -4.78
CA GLU A 25 11.89 -13.56 -3.65
C GLU A 25 13.38 -13.54 -3.30
N ARG A 26 14.24 -13.48 -4.31
CA ARG A 26 15.69 -13.54 -4.15
C ARG A 26 16.41 -12.86 -5.31
N ALA A 27 17.68 -12.56 -5.10
CA ALA A 27 18.58 -12.25 -6.20
C ALA A 27 18.81 -13.53 -7.04
N ILE A 28 18.86 -13.36 -8.36
CA ILE A 28 19.14 -14.43 -9.29
C ILE A 28 20.36 -14.10 -10.16
N ASP A 29 21.01 -15.14 -10.71
CA ASP A 29 22.26 -14.96 -11.46
C ASP A 29 22.03 -14.48 -12.89
N GLU A 30 20.81 -14.59 -13.40
CA GLU A 30 20.41 -14.11 -14.72
C GLU A 30 20.45 -12.60 -14.79
N GLN A 31 21.11 -12.09 -15.84
CA GLN A 31 21.32 -10.66 -16.04
C GLN A 31 20.51 -10.07 -17.20
N THR A 32 19.67 -10.90 -17.84
CA THR A 32 18.86 -10.50 -18.99
C THR A 32 17.39 -10.80 -18.73
N VAL A 33 16.53 -9.81 -18.97
CA VAL A 33 15.07 -9.98 -18.94
C VAL A 33 14.51 -9.48 -20.26
N VAL A 34 13.72 -10.34 -20.93
CA VAL A 34 13.11 -10.02 -22.23
C VAL A 34 11.62 -9.79 -22.03
N LEU A 35 11.14 -8.68 -22.56
CA LEU A 35 9.72 -8.30 -22.55
C LEU A 35 9.13 -8.46 -23.94
N ASP A 36 7.91 -9.00 -23.98
CA ASP A 36 7.04 -9.03 -25.16
C ASP A 36 5.74 -8.27 -24.86
N GLY A 37 5.64 -7.07 -25.41
CA GLY A 37 4.52 -6.18 -25.10
C GLY A 37 4.35 -6.00 -23.59
N THR A 38 3.23 -6.48 -23.05
CA THR A 38 2.85 -6.27 -21.63
C THR A 38 3.38 -7.33 -20.65
N HIS A 39 4.11 -8.34 -21.14
CA HIS A 39 4.53 -9.48 -20.32
C HIS A 39 6.04 -9.72 -20.38
N ILE A 40 6.56 -10.38 -19.37
CA ILE A 40 7.92 -10.92 -19.34
C ILE A 40 7.92 -12.20 -20.16
N LEU A 41 8.68 -12.21 -21.26
CA LEU A 41 8.82 -13.37 -22.13
C LEU A 41 9.83 -14.38 -21.56
N ALA A 42 10.98 -13.88 -21.12
CA ALA A 42 12.07 -14.71 -20.64
C ALA A 42 12.90 -14.02 -19.56
N VAL A 43 13.49 -14.81 -18.70
CA VAL A 43 14.50 -14.40 -17.71
C VAL A 43 15.72 -15.28 -17.94
N GLY A 44 16.87 -14.64 -18.18
CA GLY A 44 18.07 -15.32 -18.66
C GLY A 44 18.10 -15.52 -20.19
N GLY A 45 19.16 -16.17 -20.65
CA GLY A 45 19.34 -16.54 -22.07
C GLY A 45 19.93 -15.42 -22.95
N VAL A 46 19.83 -15.61 -24.25
CA VAL A 46 20.41 -14.69 -25.26
C VAL A 46 19.41 -13.60 -25.63
N VAL A 47 19.93 -12.42 -25.96
CA VAL A 47 19.12 -11.31 -26.48
C VAL A 47 18.56 -11.70 -27.84
N PRO A 48 17.23 -11.66 -28.06
CA PRO A 48 16.63 -11.96 -29.35
C PRO A 48 17.07 -10.97 -30.42
N ALA A 49 17.29 -11.47 -31.64
CA ALA A 49 17.63 -10.62 -32.77
C ALA A 49 16.54 -9.57 -33.01
N GLY A 50 16.94 -8.31 -33.24
CA GLY A 50 16.01 -7.19 -33.47
C GLY A 50 15.32 -6.63 -32.21
N ALA A 51 15.59 -7.15 -31.01
CA ALA A 51 15.08 -6.57 -29.80
C ALA A 51 15.68 -5.17 -29.54
N THR A 52 14.87 -4.29 -28.95
CA THR A 52 15.38 -3.04 -28.36
C THR A 52 16.16 -3.38 -27.10
N VAL A 53 17.44 -3.01 -27.04
CA VAL A 53 18.29 -3.29 -25.88
C VAL A 53 18.33 -2.10 -24.94
N ILE A 54 18.10 -2.35 -23.66
CA ILE A 54 18.30 -1.42 -22.54
C ILE A 54 19.40 -2.00 -21.68
N ASP A 55 20.58 -1.39 -21.70
CA ASP A 55 21.69 -1.79 -20.85
C ASP A 55 21.47 -1.23 -19.43
N ALA A 56 21.35 -2.10 -18.46
CA ALA A 56 21.20 -1.75 -17.04
C ALA A 56 22.54 -1.29 -16.41
N HIS A 57 23.71 -1.59 -17.02
CA HIS A 57 25.02 -1.25 -16.49
C HIS A 57 25.23 -1.64 -15.02
N GLY A 58 24.72 -2.80 -14.61
CA GLY A 58 24.82 -3.29 -13.22
C GLY A 58 23.77 -2.74 -12.25
N ALA A 59 22.86 -1.89 -12.71
CA ALA A 59 21.69 -1.46 -11.93
C ALA A 59 20.77 -2.64 -11.56
N THR A 60 19.95 -2.48 -10.54
CA THR A 60 19.06 -3.55 -10.06
C THR A 60 17.68 -3.47 -10.69
N LEU A 61 17.29 -4.53 -11.39
CA LEU A 61 15.93 -4.75 -11.89
C LEU A 61 15.13 -5.55 -10.87
N MET A 62 13.94 -5.07 -10.54
CA MET A 62 13.05 -5.70 -9.58
C MET A 62 11.58 -5.58 -10.02
N PRO A 63 10.65 -6.35 -9.43
CA PRO A 63 9.23 -6.16 -9.68
C PRO A 63 8.82 -4.73 -9.32
N GLY A 64 7.82 -4.20 -10.01
CA GLY A 64 7.15 -2.98 -9.61
C GLY A 64 6.63 -3.09 -8.18
N LEU A 65 6.80 -2.04 -7.39
CA LEU A 65 6.41 -2.00 -6.00
C LEU A 65 4.89 -2.02 -5.86
N ILE A 66 4.42 -2.59 -4.76
CA ILE A 66 3.01 -2.65 -4.34
C ILE A 66 2.91 -1.93 -2.99
N ASP A 67 2.17 -0.83 -2.94
CA ASP A 67 1.79 -0.18 -1.69
C ASP A 67 0.53 -0.87 -1.14
N SER A 68 0.67 -1.53 0.00
CA SER A 68 -0.39 -2.39 0.54
C SER A 68 -1.45 -1.63 1.34
N HIS A 69 -1.31 -0.32 1.53
CA HIS A 69 -2.28 0.51 2.23
C HIS A 69 -2.20 1.96 1.78
N VAL A 70 -3.19 2.41 1.05
CA VAL A 70 -3.31 3.81 0.61
C VAL A 70 -4.76 4.29 0.63
N HIS A 71 -4.93 5.62 0.56
CA HIS A 71 -6.16 6.30 0.17
C HIS A 71 -5.80 7.20 -1.01
N THR A 72 -6.30 6.88 -2.21
CA THR A 72 -5.75 7.43 -3.45
C THR A 72 -6.81 8.00 -4.37
N ASP A 73 -6.36 8.85 -5.27
CA ASP A 73 -7.11 9.37 -6.41
C ASP A 73 -6.30 9.20 -7.71
N MET A 74 -6.78 9.74 -8.82
CA MET A 74 -6.09 9.62 -10.12
C MET A 74 -4.72 10.29 -10.13
N ASP A 75 -4.52 11.35 -9.36
CA ASP A 75 -3.23 12.03 -9.25
C ASP A 75 -2.30 11.24 -8.32
N GLY A 76 -2.82 10.68 -7.23
CA GLY A 76 -2.09 9.79 -6.35
C GLY A 76 -1.55 8.56 -7.08
N LEU A 77 -2.38 7.91 -7.91
CA LEU A 77 -1.93 6.79 -8.76
C LEU A 77 -0.82 7.18 -9.74
N ARG A 78 -0.83 8.43 -10.24
CA ARG A 78 0.24 8.94 -11.10
C ARG A 78 1.52 9.22 -10.33
N ASP A 79 1.38 9.87 -9.18
CA ASP A 79 2.51 10.20 -8.31
C ASP A 79 3.18 8.90 -7.81
N ALA A 80 2.40 7.90 -7.40
CA ALA A 80 2.89 6.57 -7.00
C ALA A 80 3.73 5.90 -8.10
N LEU A 81 3.22 5.91 -9.35
CA LEU A 81 3.93 5.30 -10.46
C LEU A 81 5.28 5.97 -10.73
N ALA A 82 5.41 7.29 -10.52
CA ALA A 82 6.67 8.03 -10.67
C ALA A 82 7.74 7.55 -9.67
N PHE A 83 7.33 6.90 -8.59
CA PHE A 83 8.20 6.26 -7.59
C PHE A 83 8.28 4.73 -7.74
N GLY A 84 7.90 4.16 -8.89
CA GLY A 84 7.99 2.73 -9.12
C GLY A 84 6.92 1.90 -8.42
N VAL A 85 5.94 2.52 -7.78
CA VAL A 85 4.76 1.84 -7.23
C VAL A 85 3.80 1.58 -8.40
N THR A 86 3.76 0.35 -8.86
CA THR A 86 2.95 -0.04 -10.03
C THR A 86 1.56 -0.52 -9.67
N THR A 87 1.31 -0.78 -8.38
CA THR A 87 0.01 -1.19 -7.84
C THR A 87 -0.22 -0.57 -6.47
N GLU A 88 -1.39 0.03 -6.27
CA GLU A 88 -1.87 0.52 -4.97
C GLU A 88 -3.05 -0.33 -4.50
N LEU A 89 -2.98 -0.76 -3.23
CA LEU A 89 -4.06 -1.46 -2.53
C LEU A 89 -4.77 -0.44 -1.63
N GLU A 90 -5.82 0.15 -2.17
CA GLU A 90 -6.60 1.16 -1.46
C GLU A 90 -7.38 0.54 -0.31
N MET A 91 -7.52 1.25 0.80
CA MET A 91 -8.22 0.73 1.98
C MET A 91 -9.59 1.36 2.24
N GLN A 92 -9.94 2.42 1.49
CA GLN A 92 -11.29 2.96 1.44
C GLN A 92 -11.44 3.96 0.30
N GLY A 93 -12.41 3.76 -0.60
CA GLY A 93 -12.66 4.70 -1.69
C GLY A 93 -13.91 4.39 -2.50
N HIS A 94 -14.32 5.37 -3.29
CA HIS A 94 -15.49 5.31 -4.16
C HIS A 94 -15.10 5.04 -5.62
N TRP A 95 -14.67 3.81 -5.90
CA TRP A 95 -14.31 3.41 -7.25
C TRP A 95 -15.38 2.51 -7.87
N THR A 96 -16.03 2.98 -8.90
CA THR A 96 -16.96 2.16 -9.68
C THR A 96 -16.21 1.07 -10.43
N ALA A 97 -16.89 -0.02 -10.75
CA ALA A 97 -16.32 -1.09 -11.56
C ALA A 97 -15.83 -0.58 -12.95
N LYS A 98 -16.49 0.47 -13.49
CA LYS A 98 -16.05 1.12 -14.74
C LYS A 98 -14.70 1.82 -14.56
N GLN A 99 -14.57 2.69 -13.55
CA GLN A 99 -13.32 3.40 -13.27
C GLN A 99 -12.16 2.43 -13.01
N ARG A 100 -12.38 1.36 -12.25
CA ARG A 100 -11.35 0.34 -12.01
C ARG A 100 -10.88 -0.35 -13.29
N ARG A 101 -11.79 -0.66 -14.22
CA ARG A 101 -11.40 -1.21 -15.53
C ARG A 101 -10.63 -0.19 -16.37
N GLU A 102 -11.02 1.07 -16.33
CA GLU A 102 -10.31 2.16 -17.02
C GLU A 102 -8.89 2.33 -16.46
N ILE A 103 -8.72 2.30 -15.12
CA ILE A 103 -7.41 2.35 -14.47
C ILE A 103 -6.55 1.14 -14.87
N ALA A 104 -7.11 -0.08 -14.82
CA ALA A 104 -6.39 -1.30 -15.16
C ALA A 104 -5.88 -1.30 -16.61
N ALA A 105 -6.59 -0.64 -17.54
CA ALA A 105 -6.21 -0.50 -18.95
C ALA A 105 -5.18 0.62 -19.20
N ARG A 106 -4.87 1.45 -18.21
CA ARG A 106 -3.89 2.56 -18.33
C ARG A 106 -2.50 2.10 -17.97
N HIS A 107 -1.50 2.73 -18.59
CA HIS A 107 -0.09 2.46 -18.37
C HIS A 107 0.68 3.69 -17.84
N ASP A 108 -0.01 4.81 -17.66
CA ASP A 108 0.54 6.09 -17.19
C ASP A 108 0.21 6.39 -15.72
N ILE A 109 -0.41 5.44 -15.05
CA ILE A 109 -0.75 5.45 -13.61
C ILE A 109 -0.55 4.05 -13.01
N ALA A 110 -0.43 3.96 -11.70
CA ALA A 110 -0.45 2.68 -10.98
C ALA A 110 -1.78 1.94 -11.16
N ASP A 111 -1.76 0.62 -11.04
CA ASP A 111 -2.98 -0.20 -10.96
C ASP A 111 -3.62 -0.05 -9.58
N LEU A 112 -4.91 -0.30 -9.50
CA LEU A 112 -5.70 -0.14 -8.28
C LEU A 112 -6.44 -1.42 -7.93
N ARG A 113 -6.38 -1.80 -6.65
CA ARG A 113 -7.32 -2.72 -6.01
C ARG A 113 -7.99 -2.00 -4.86
N SER A 114 -9.29 -2.23 -4.63
CA SER A 114 -10.08 -1.46 -3.66
C SER A 114 -11.16 -2.31 -3.02
N PRO A 115 -11.42 -2.14 -1.70
CA PRO A 115 -12.56 -2.76 -1.02
C PRO A 115 -13.87 -2.02 -1.31
N GLY A 116 -13.80 -0.85 -1.97
CA GLY A 116 -14.86 0.12 -1.92
C GLY A 116 -14.93 0.77 -0.53
N MET A 117 -16.12 0.94 0.02
CA MET A 117 -16.30 1.50 1.36
C MET A 117 -16.09 0.46 2.44
N GLY A 118 -15.42 0.86 3.52
CA GLY A 118 -15.24 0.01 4.70
C GLY A 118 -16.47 -0.04 5.61
N ILE A 119 -16.54 -1.09 6.43
CA ILE A 119 -17.59 -1.30 7.42
C ILE A 119 -17.26 -0.49 8.68
N THR A 120 -18.18 0.37 9.09
CA THR A 120 -18.13 1.15 10.32
C THR A 120 -19.53 1.51 10.81
N PRO A 121 -19.79 1.59 12.13
CA PRO A 121 -21.07 2.06 12.64
C PRO A 121 -21.20 3.59 12.54
N PRO A 122 -22.39 4.16 12.69
CA PRO A 122 -22.59 5.61 12.80
C PRO A 122 -21.77 6.18 13.96
N GLY A 123 -20.92 7.18 13.68
CA GLY A 123 -19.98 7.77 14.65
C GLY A 123 -18.71 6.96 14.87
N GLY A 124 -18.45 5.96 14.06
CA GLY A 124 -17.16 5.25 14.00
C GLY A 124 -16.18 5.90 13.04
N HIS A 125 -14.92 5.44 13.08
CA HIS A 125 -13.88 5.87 12.13
C HIS A 125 -14.27 5.51 10.68
N PRO A 126 -14.04 6.37 9.68
CA PRO A 126 -13.35 7.67 9.71
C PRO A 126 -14.29 8.90 9.76
N SER A 127 -15.50 8.78 10.34
CA SER A 127 -16.48 9.88 10.34
C SER A 127 -16.00 11.16 11.04
N GLN A 128 -15.02 11.08 11.97
CA GLN A 128 -14.44 12.24 12.64
C GLN A 128 -13.74 13.20 11.68
N TYR A 129 -13.14 12.73 10.62
CA TYR A 129 -12.48 13.58 9.61
C TYR A 129 -13.49 14.36 8.76
N MET A 130 -14.71 13.86 8.60
CA MET A 130 -15.78 14.59 7.91
C MET A 130 -16.26 15.78 8.74
N ALA A 131 -16.25 15.67 10.06
CA ALA A 131 -16.63 16.75 10.99
C ALA A 131 -15.53 17.80 11.15
N SER A 132 -14.26 17.46 10.95
CA SER A 132 -13.10 18.35 11.10
C SER A 132 -12.70 19.07 9.80
N SER A 133 -13.43 18.85 8.71
CA SER A 133 -13.15 19.50 7.41
C SER A 133 -13.13 21.02 7.54
N SER A 134 -12.09 21.66 7.00
CA SER A 134 -11.96 23.11 6.88
C SER A 134 -12.98 23.74 5.92
N ASN A 135 -13.71 22.94 5.16
CA ASN A 135 -14.78 23.41 4.28
C ASN A 135 -16.03 23.75 5.12
N PRO A 136 -16.45 25.04 5.22
CA PRO A 136 -17.58 25.45 6.04
C PRO A 136 -18.90 24.80 5.59
N LEU A 137 -19.03 24.40 4.31
CA LEU A 137 -20.18 23.63 3.84
C LEU A 137 -20.17 22.22 4.44
N LEU A 138 -19.05 21.53 4.45
CA LEU A 138 -18.94 20.20 5.06
C LEU A 138 -19.12 20.24 6.59
N ARG A 139 -18.65 21.32 7.26
CA ARG A 139 -18.92 21.58 8.69
C ARG A 139 -20.39 21.86 8.97
N LEU A 140 -21.08 22.58 8.10
CA LEU A 140 -22.51 22.84 8.22
C LEU A 140 -23.30 21.52 8.07
N PHE A 141 -22.85 20.61 7.20
CA PHE A 141 -23.46 19.31 6.99
C PHE A 141 -23.15 18.29 8.10
N SER A 142 -22.09 18.44 8.89
CA SER A 142 -21.79 17.59 10.04
C SER A 142 -22.81 17.73 11.18
N HIS A 143 -23.54 18.85 11.24
CA HIS A 143 -24.58 19.16 12.24
C HIS A 143 -26.00 18.83 11.74
N PHE A 144 -26.18 18.62 10.43
CA PHE A 144 -27.43 18.09 9.89
C PHE A 144 -27.39 16.56 9.90
N PRO A 145 -28.55 15.88 10.08
CA PRO A 145 -28.55 14.41 10.00
C PRO A 145 -28.03 14.01 8.61
N MET A 146 -26.79 13.55 8.59
CA MET A 146 -25.97 13.21 7.39
C MET A 146 -26.66 12.18 6.46
N LYS A 147 -27.76 11.56 6.92
CA LYS A 147 -28.61 10.67 6.14
C LYS A 147 -29.25 11.29 4.89
N LEU A 148 -29.26 12.63 4.77
CA LEU A 148 -30.00 13.29 3.68
C LEU A 148 -29.15 13.65 2.46
N PHE A 149 -27.81 13.79 2.59
CA PHE A 149 -26.95 14.29 1.51
C PHE A 149 -25.75 13.42 1.13
N PHE A 150 -25.22 12.62 2.06
CA PHE A 150 -24.21 11.61 1.76
C PHE A 150 -24.67 10.29 2.36
N HIS A 151 -25.05 9.33 1.52
CA HIS A 151 -25.31 7.96 1.95
C HIS A 151 -23.97 7.27 2.26
N PHE A 152 -23.31 7.68 3.37
CA PHE A 152 -22.26 6.87 3.93
C PHE A 152 -22.93 5.59 4.43
N PRO A 153 -22.59 4.43 3.91
CA PRO A 153 -23.30 3.19 4.21
C PRO A 153 -22.82 2.63 5.55
N PHE A 154 -23.27 3.26 6.66
CA PHE A 154 -22.99 2.75 7.99
C PHE A 154 -23.60 1.37 8.19
N VAL A 155 -22.90 0.54 8.96
CA VAL A 155 -23.26 -0.85 9.26
C VAL A 155 -23.20 -1.05 10.77
N SER A 156 -24.34 -1.39 11.39
CA SER A 156 -24.48 -1.52 12.84
C SER A 156 -24.84 -2.93 13.30
N THR A 157 -25.41 -3.73 12.40
CA THR A 157 -25.96 -5.05 12.73
C THR A 157 -25.37 -6.14 11.84
N PRO A 158 -25.37 -7.42 12.28
CA PRO A 158 -24.98 -8.56 11.45
C PRO A 158 -25.71 -8.62 10.09
N ASP A 159 -27.02 -8.44 10.08
CA ASP A 159 -27.83 -8.48 8.85
C ASP A 159 -27.45 -7.36 7.87
N GLU A 160 -27.13 -6.17 8.39
CA GLU A 160 -26.61 -5.08 7.56
C GLU A 160 -25.23 -5.41 7.01
N ALA A 161 -24.35 -6.06 7.80
CA ALA A 161 -23.02 -6.48 7.37
C ALA A 161 -23.09 -7.48 6.20
N LEU A 162 -23.93 -8.51 6.29
CA LEU A 162 -24.15 -9.48 5.20
C LEU A 162 -24.58 -8.78 3.90
N LYS A 163 -25.56 -7.88 4.00
CA LYS A 163 -26.08 -7.12 2.83
C LYS A 163 -25.00 -6.19 2.26
N PHE A 164 -24.25 -5.54 3.14
CA PHE A 164 -23.20 -4.61 2.76
C PHE A 164 -22.07 -5.32 2.02
N VAL A 165 -21.49 -6.38 2.60
CA VAL A 165 -20.42 -7.18 1.99
C VAL A 165 -20.83 -7.70 0.63
N SER A 166 -22.03 -8.33 0.56
CA SER A 166 -22.59 -8.82 -0.71
C SER A 166 -22.73 -7.70 -1.75
N LYS A 167 -23.11 -6.47 -1.34
CA LYS A 167 -23.22 -5.31 -2.23
C LYS A 167 -21.85 -4.85 -2.73
N GLN A 168 -20.84 -4.77 -1.84
CA GLN A 168 -19.47 -4.38 -2.21
C GLN A 168 -18.87 -5.37 -3.21
N VAL A 169 -18.99 -6.67 -2.95
CA VAL A 169 -18.47 -7.72 -3.85
C VAL A 169 -19.15 -7.67 -5.22
N ARG A 170 -20.48 -7.52 -5.28
CA ARG A 170 -21.19 -7.31 -6.56
C ARG A 170 -20.75 -6.02 -7.26
N GLY A 171 -20.38 -4.97 -6.52
CA GLY A 171 -19.80 -3.73 -7.03
C GLY A 171 -18.36 -3.88 -7.53
N GLY A 172 -17.77 -5.08 -7.35
CA GLY A 172 -16.43 -5.41 -7.79
C GLY A 172 -15.35 -5.16 -6.73
N ALA A 173 -15.68 -5.12 -5.43
CA ALA A 173 -14.67 -5.05 -4.38
C ALA A 173 -13.67 -6.21 -4.48
N ASP A 174 -12.38 -5.89 -4.37
CA ASP A 174 -11.31 -6.87 -4.45
C ASP A 174 -11.14 -7.62 -3.13
N TYR A 175 -11.39 -6.96 -2.01
CA TYR A 175 -11.37 -7.44 -0.61
C TYR A 175 -12.37 -6.63 0.22
N ILE A 176 -12.50 -6.92 1.52
CA ILE A 176 -13.39 -6.20 2.44
C ILE A 176 -12.57 -5.49 3.51
N LYS A 177 -12.91 -4.24 3.82
CA LYS A 177 -12.31 -3.43 4.89
C LYS A 177 -13.30 -3.26 6.03
N ILE A 178 -12.83 -3.42 7.28
CA ILE A 178 -13.61 -3.25 8.51
C ILE A 178 -12.83 -2.33 9.45
N PHE A 179 -13.51 -1.40 10.13
CA PHE A 179 -12.89 -0.51 11.09
C PHE A 179 -13.17 -0.97 12.52
N ILE A 180 -12.11 -1.21 13.28
CA ILE A 180 -12.13 -1.53 14.71
C ILE A 180 -11.30 -0.44 15.39
N GLU A 181 -11.91 0.74 15.61
CA GLU A 181 -11.21 1.94 16.06
C GLU A 181 -12.05 2.71 17.07
N ASP A 182 -11.54 2.82 18.29
CA ASP A 182 -12.17 3.58 19.40
C ASP A 182 -11.74 5.05 19.46
N GLY A 183 -10.73 5.42 18.66
CA GLY A 183 -10.19 6.77 18.55
C GLY A 183 -9.13 7.12 19.59
N THR A 184 -8.85 6.25 20.55
CA THR A 184 -7.91 6.53 21.65
C THR A 184 -6.50 6.79 21.13
N ALA A 185 -6.01 5.94 20.25
CA ALA A 185 -4.66 6.03 19.69
C ALA A 185 -4.51 7.06 18.55
N ILE A 186 -5.62 7.54 17.97
CA ILE A 186 -5.62 8.52 16.88
C ILE A 186 -6.08 9.92 17.29
N GLY A 187 -6.19 10.20 18.58
CA GLY A 187 -6.52 11.53 19.10
C GLY A 187 -8.01 11.90 19.07
N PHE A 188 -8.91 10.95 18.87
CA PHE A 188 -10.37 11.13 18.85
C PHE A 188 -11.10 10.11 19.73
N PRO A 189 -10.82 10.05 21.06
CA PRO A 189 -11.38 9.02 21.93
C PRO A 189 -12.91 9.04 21.95
N GLY A 190 -13.53 7.86 22.03
CA GLY A 190 -14.97 7.69 22.10
C GLY A 190 -15.66 7.46 20.75
N LEU A 191 -14.92 7.14 19.71
CA LEU A 191 -15.50 6.65 18.46
C LEU A 191 -16.24 5.33 18.69
N LYS A 192 -17.29 5.10 17.92
CA LYS A 192 -18.05 3.86 18.01
C LYS A 192 -17.37 2.75 17.22
N VAL A 193 -17.16 1.62 17.88
CA VAL A 193 -16.50 0.45 17.32
C VAL A 193 -17.51 -0.51 16.72
N THR A 194 -17.15 -1.19 15.64
CA THR A 194 -17.92 -2.30 15.07
C THR A 194 -18.06 -3.42 16.10
N SER A 195 -19.27 -3.89 16.38
CA SER A 195 -19.49 -4.95 17.36
C SER A 195 -18.93 -6.29 16.89
N ASP A 196 -18.51 -7.16 17.84
CA ASP A 196 -17.96 -8.49 17.53
C ASP A 196 -18.89 -9.31 16.65
N LYS A 197 -20.21 -9.28 16.92
CA LYS A 197 -21.20 -10.00 16.11
C LYS A 197 -21.28 -9.47 14.68
N THR A 198 -21.16 -8.16 14.50
CA THR A 198 -21.16 -7.51 13.17
C THR A 198 -19.85 -7.80 12.44
N LEU A 199 -18.72 -7.79 13.16
CA LEU A 199 -17.41 -8.16 12.63
C LEU A 199 -17.41 -9.60 12.11
N VAL A 200 -17.82 -10.58 12.95
CA VAL A 200 -17.86 -12.00 12.57
C VAL A 200 -18.75 -12.20 11.35
N ALA A 201 -19.97 -11.63 11.35
CA ALA A 201 -20.89 -11.75 10.21
C ALA A 201 -20.28 -11.17 8.91
N ALA A 202 -19.55 -10.05 8.99
CA ALA A 202 -18.89 -9.45 7.83
C ALA A 202 -17.76 -10.33 7.30
N VAL A 203 -16.93 -10.89 8.18
CA VAL A 203 -15.82 -11.77 7.84
C VAL A 203 -16.32 -13.07 7.21
N GLU A 204 -17.28 -13.73 7.84
CA GLU A 204 -17.89 -14.97 7.31
C GLU A 204 -18.49 -14.77 5.92
N GLU A 205 -19.18 -13.65 5.70
CA GLU A 205 -19.76 -13.34 4.39
C GLU A 205 -18.68 -13.02 3.35
N ALA A 206 -17.60 -12.31 3.74
CA ALA A 206 -16.45 -12.07 2.87
C ALA A 206 -15.83 -13.40 2.43
N HIS A 207 -15.54 -14.30 3.37
CA HIS A 207 -14.99 -15.63 3.11
C HIS A 207 -15.92 -16.47 2.24
N ARG A 208 -17.22 -16.48 2.53
CA ARG A 208 -18.22 -17.17 1.71
C ARG A 208 -18.22 -16.70 0.25
N LEU A 209 -17.89 -15.43 0.01
CA LEU A 209 -17.77 -14.84 -1.33
C LEU A 209 -16.34 -14.88 -1.90
N GLY A 210 -15.41 -15.61 -1.25
CA GLY A 210 -14.02 -15.77 -1.71
C GLY A 210 -13.19 -14.50 -1.60
N LYS A 211 -13.51 -13.63 -0.62
CA LYS A 211 -12.77 -12.39 -0.36
C LYS A 211 -12.10 -12.43 0.99
N ILE A 212 -10.88 -11.88 1.07
CA ILE A 212 -10.23 -11.62 2.34
C ILE A 212 -10.84 -10.41 3.02
N ALA A 213 -10.79 -10.39 4.35
CA ALA A 213 -11.24 -9.30 5.20
C ALA A 213 -10.06 -8.68 5.96
N ILE A 214 -9.95 -7.34 5.95
CA ILE A 214 -8.85 -6.59 6.52
C ILE A 214 -9.40 -5.62 7.56
N ALA A 215 -8.87 -5.66 8.79
CA ALA A 215 -9.27 -4.75 9.85
C ALA A 215 -8.32 -3.57 9.99
N HIS A 216 -8.85 -2.35 10.06
CA HIS A 216 -8.16 -1.21 10.63
C HIS A 216 -8.11 -1.37 12.15
N VAL A 217 -6.93 -1.37 12.72
CA VAL A 217 -6.71 -1.45 14.17
C VAL A 217 -5.53 -0.54 14.55
N THR A 218 -5.66 0.19 15.65
CA THR A 218 -4.57 1.01 16.20
C THR A 218 -4.24 0.67 17.65
N THR A 219 -5.10 -0.15 18.27
CA THR A 219 -4.94 -0.60 19.65
C THR A 219 -4.73 -2.11 19.71
N TYR A 220 -4.04 -2.55 20.77
CA TYR A 220 -3.81 -3.97 21.08
C TYR A 220 -5.14 -4.73 21.22
N ASP A 221 -6.08 -4.18 22.00
CA ASP A 221 -7.39 -4.81 22.22
C ASP A 221 -8.21 -4.90 20.92
N GLY A 222 -8.07 -3.90 20.04
CA GLY A 222 -8.64 -3.94 18.70
C GLY A 222 -8.06 -5.07 17.84
N ALA A 223 -6.75 -5.30 17.94
CA ALA A 223 -6.09 -6.41 17.25
C ALA A 223 -6.54 -7.79 17.79
N GLU A 224 -6.67 -7.95 19.11
CA GLU A 224 -7.24 -9.19 19.70
C GLU A 224 -8.66 -9.45 19.19
N THR A 225 -9.50 -8.41 19.20
CA THR A 225 -10.89 -8.48 18.68
C THR A 225 -10.90 -8.86 17.20
N ALA A 226 -10.04 -8.26 16.38
CA ALA A 226 -9.93 -8.56 14.96
C ALA A 226 -9.56 -10.02 14.72
N ILE A 227 -8.54 -10.52 15.39
CA ILE A 227 -8.08 -11.90 15.26
C ILE A 227 -9.13 -12.89 15.74
N ALA A 228 -9.78 -12.63 16.88
CA ALA A 228 -10.90 -13.45 17.37
C ALA A 228 -12.09 -13.46 16.38
N GLY A 229 -12.29 -12.38 15.63
CA GLY A 229 -13.30 -12.25 14.59
C GLY A 229 -12.97 -12.93 13.26
N GLY A 230 -11.77 -13.54 13.12
CA GLY A 230 -11.36 -14.30 11.94
C GLY A 230 -10.82 -13.46 10.78
N ILE A 231 -10.29 -12.28 11.05
CA ILE A 231 -9.69 -11.36 10.06
C ILE A 231 -8.45 -11.99 9.39
N ASP A 232 -8.26 -11.74 8.08
CA ASP A 232 -7.11 -12.22 7.31
C ASP A 232 -5.91 -11.27 7.38
N GLY A 233 -6.13 -9.99 7.68
CA GLY A 233 -5.05 -9.00 7.75
C GLY A 233 -5.35 -7.83 8.67
N LEU A 234 -4.32 -7.33 9.34
CA LEU A 234 -4.35 -6.12 10.16
C LEU A 234 -3.73 -4.95 9.39
N ALA A 235 -4.44 -3.87 9.29
CA ALA A 235 -4.04 -2.56 8.83
C ALA A 235 -4.35 -1.59 9.97
N HIS A 236 -3.47 -1.17 10.62
CA HIS A 236 -2.09 -0.91 10.83
C HIS A 236 -1.43 -1.92 11.82
N LEU A 237 -0.22 -1.59 12.32
CA LEU A 237 0.24 -2.13 13.60
C LEU A 237 -0.47 -1.38 14.73
N PHE A 238 -0.94 -2.10 15.76
CA PHE A 238 -1.35 -1.47 17.01
C PHE A 238 -0.13 -0.87 17.70
N PHE A 239 -0.27 0.31 18.31
CA PHE A 239 0.87 1.09 18.78
C PHE A 239 0.63 1.74 20.17
N ASP A 240 -0.50 1.47 20.79
CA ASP A 240 -0.78 1.86 22.18
C ASP A 240 0.09 1.09 23.20
N ARG A 241 0.57 -0.09 22.82
CA ARG A 241 1.54 -0.90 23.56
C ARG A 241 2.24 -1.92 22.65
N GLN A 242 3.37 -2.44 23.12
CA GLN A 242 4.11 -3.49 22.44
C GLN A 242 3.31 -4.80 22.40
N THR A 243 3.50 -5.61 21.36
CA THR A 243 2.91 -6.96 21.26
C THR A 243 3.40 -7.88 22.38
N THR A 244 2.54 -8.82 22.78
CA THR A 244 2.90 -9.91 23.69
C THR A 244 3.14 -11.21 22.92
N PRO A 245 3.78 -12.21 23.56
CA PRO A 245 3.92 -13.54 22.95
C PRO A 245 2.56 -14.18 22.60
N GLU A 246 1.53 -13.93 23.44
CA GLU A 246 0.18 -14.48 23.26
C GLU A 246 -0.49 -13.91 22.01
N LEU A 247 -0.52 -12.58 21.86
CA LEU A 247 -1.10 -11.96 20.67
C LEU A 247 -0.29 -12.26 19.42
N THR A 248 1.05 -12.27 19.52
CA THR A 248 1.93 -12.67 18.41
C THR A 248 1.61 -14.10 17.94
N SER A 249 1.45 -15.03 18.88
CA SER A 249 1.08 -16.42 18.59
C SER A 249 -0.33 -16.53 17.99
N ALA A 250 -1.28 -15.75 18.49
CA ALA A 250 -2.65 -15.72 17.98
C ALA A 250 -2.69 -15.22 16.53
N ILE A 251 -2.00 -14.13 16.20
CA ILE A 251 -1.90 -13.59 14.83
C ILE A 251 -1.24 -14.61 13.90
N ALA A 252 -0.13 -15.23 14.33
CA ALA A 252 0.57 -16.25 13.54
C ALA A 252 -0.31 -17.49 13.31
N SER A 253 -0.99 -17.99 14.34
CA SER A 253 -1.87 -19.17 14.27
C SER A 253 -3.10 -18.94 13.42
N ALA A 254 -3.62 -17.71 13.39
CA ALA A 254 -4.70 -17.29 12.50
C ALA A 254 -4.26 -17.22 11.02
N GLY A 255 -2.93 -17.27 10.75
CA GLY A 255 -2.38 -17.05 9.41
C GLY A 255 -2.61 -15.62 8.89
N ALA A 256 -2.92 -14.67 9.76
CA ALA A 256 -3.15 -13.29 9.40
C ALA A 256 -1.83 -12.59 9.03
N PHE A 257 -1.91 -11.62 8.10
CA PHE A 257 -0.80 -10.75 7.76
C PHE A 257 -0.93 -9.38 8.46
N VAL A 258 0.16 -8.61 8.48
CA VAL A 258 0.17 -7.27 9.05
C VAL A 258 0.74 -6.26 8.06
N ILE A 259 0.05 -5.14 7.87
CA ILE A 259 0.52 -3.96 7.14
C ILE A 259 0.84 -2.89 8.19
N PRO A 260 2.08 -2.79 8.69
CA PRO A 260 2.36 -2.00 9.89
C PRO A 260 2.22 -0.50 9.69
N THR A 261 2.40 0.01 8.47
CA THR A 261 2.38 1.44 8.15
C THR A 261 3.24 2.27 9.12
N LEU A 262 4.49 1.85 9.31
CA LEU A 262 5.42 2.49 10.25
C LEU A 262 5.63 3.97 9.97
N VAL A 263 5.54 4.39 8.70
CA VAL A 263 5.59 5.81 8.33
C VAL A 263 4.42 6.58 8.94
N THR A 264 3.22 6.01 8.98
CA THR A 264 2.03 6.62 9.60
C THR A 264 2.17 6.66 11.11
N LEU A 265 2.66 5.58 11.73
CA LEU A 265 2.98 5.57 13.16
C LEU A 265 4.01 6.65 13.51
N SER A 266 5.07 6.75 12.72
CA SER A 266 6.12 7.75 12.91
C SER A 266 5.54 9.17 12.94
N THR A 267 4.69 9.51 11.96
CA THR A 267 4.07 10.84 11.92
C THR A 267 3.01 11.03 13.01
N ALA A 268 2.28 9.97 13.41
CA ALA A 268 1.37 10.02 14.54
C ALA A 268 2.10 10.32 15.87
N PHE A 269 3.33 9.84 16.03
CA PHE A 269 4.18 10.10 17.19
C PHE A 269 4.90 11.47 17.14
N GLY A 270 4.71 12.25 16.08
CA GLY A 270 5.24 13.60 15.95
C GLY A 270 6.53 13.71 15.12
N ASN A 271 7.03 12.62 14.54
CA ASN A 271 8.16 12.70 13.64
C ASN A 271 7.69 13.14 12.24
N ASP A 272 8.41 14.05 11.62
CA ASP A 272 8.20 14.42 10.22
C ASP A 272 9.11 13.60 9.28
N ALA A 273 8.89 13.77 7.98
CA ALA A 273 9.71 13.16 6.93
C ALA A 273 10.52 14.22 6.16
N SER A 274 10.97 15.28 6.84
CA SER A 274 11.73 16.38 6.22
C SER A 274 13.01 15.92 5.53
N ALA A 275 13.68 14.89 6.09
CA ALA A 275 14.86 14.29 5.46
C ALA A 275 14.54 13.66 4.10
N LEU A 276 13.38 12.98 4.00
CA LEU A 276 12.87 12.42 2.74
C LEU A 276 12.50 13.55 1.76
N ALA A 277 11.86 14.62 2.22
CA ALA A 277 11.52 15.79 1.40
C ALA A 277 12.75 16.52 0.86
N ALA A 278 13.88 16.48 1.58
CA ALA A 278 15.14 17.09 1.17
C ALA A 278 15.95 16.22 0.20
N ASP A 279 15.65 14.93 0.07
CA ASP A 279 16.34 14.05 -0.89
C ASP A 279 16.01 14.49 -2.33
N GLU A 280 17.02 14.81 -3.14
CA GLU A 280 16.82 15.29 -4.51
C GLU A 280 16.10 14.26 -5.41
N ARG A 281 16.21 12.97 -5.11
CA ARG A 281 15.49 11.89 -5.80
C ARG A 281 13.98 11.98 -5.56
N VAL A 282 13.57 12.51 -4.41
CA VAL A 282 12.17 12.73 -4.02
C VAL A 282 11.71 14.11 -4.47
N LYS A 283 12.47 15.16 -4.14
CA LYS A 283 12.15 16.55 -4.43
C LYS A 283 11.94 16.82 -5.92
N SER A 284 12.71 16.17 -6.79
CA SER A 284 12.60 16.30 -8.25
C SER A 284 11.30 15.68 -8.82
N ARG A 285 10.61 14.83 -8.06
CA ARG A 285 9.42 14.07 -8.51
C ARG A 285 8.10 14.55 -7.89
N LEU A 286 8.16 15.19 -6.72
CA LEU A 286 6.95 15.63 -5.99
C LEU A 286 6.60 17.09 -6.26
N ASP A 287 5.31 17.37 -6.26
CA ASP A 287 4.80 18.73 -6.19
C ASP A 287 4.98 19.34 -4.80
N ARG A 288 4.99 20.70 -4.74
CA ARG A 288 5.18 21.44 -3.50
C ARG A 288 4.26 21.01 -2.37
N LYS A 289 2.99 20.74 -2.67
CA LYS A 289 1.98 20.29 -1.68
C LYS A 289 2.42 19.02 -0.92
N TRP A 290 3.06 18.08 -1.62
CA TRP A 290 3.55 16.83 -1.02
C TRP A 290 4.86 17.03 -0.25
N LEU A 291 5.76 17.88 -0.74
CA LEU A 291 6.97 18.26 0.01
C LEU A 291 6.63 18.98 1.31
N ASP A 292 5.63 19.89 1.26
CA ASP A 292 5.10 20.56 2.44
C ASP A 292 4.39 19.58 3.39
N SER A 293 3.73 18.54 2.87
CA SER A 293 3.15 17.45 3.67
C SER A 293 4.23 16.65 4.40
N LEU A 294 5.27 16.18 3.69
CA LEU A 294 6.38 15.43 4.28
C LEU A 294 7.11 16.21 5.39
N SER A 295 7.10 17.55 5.33
CA SER A 295 7.72 18.43 6.33
C SER A 295 6.84 18.70 7.55
N ARG A 296 5.76 17.93 7.73
CA ARG A 296 4.82 18.01 8.86
C ARG A 296 4.69 16.66 9.52
N SER A 297 3.99 16.63 10.65
CA SER A 297 3.58 15.39 11.32
C SER A 297 2.13 15.51 11.79
N MET A 298 1.46 14.37 11.96
CA MET A 298 0.12 14.31 12.56
C MET A 298 0.16 14.67 14.04
N ASN A 299 1.17 14.16 14.77
CA ASN A 299 1.41 14.39 16.20
C ASN A 299 0.15 14.14 17.07
N VAL A 300 -0.60 13.10 16.75
CA VAL A 300 -1.85 12.73 17.43
C VAL A 300 -1.63 11.79 18.61
N TYR A 301 -0.47 11.11 18.66
CA TYR A 301 -0.06 10.20 19.74
C TYR A 301 1.41 10.43 20.13
N PRO A 302 1.76 11.61 20.70
CA PRO A 302 3.15 12.00 20.93
C PRO A 302 3.87 11.17 22.02
N SER A 303 3.13 10.35 22.79
CA SER A 303 3.69 9.38 23.73
C SER A 303 4.08 8.05 23.08
N GLY A 304 3.88 7.89 21.78
CA GLY A 304 4.22 6.67 21.06
C GLY A 304 5.73 6.42 20.99
N ASP A 305 6.12 5.15 20.93
CA ASP A 305 7.52 4.73 20.89
C ASP A 305 7.78 3.88 19.62
N MET A 306 8.57 4.42 18.70
CA MET A 306 8.97 3.71 17.49
C MET A 306 9.77 2.43 17.79
N ASN A 307 10.55 2.38 18.89
CA ASN A 307 11.29 1.17 19.24
C ASN A 307 10.33 0.04 19.69
N ALA A 308 9.25 0.38 20.39
CA ALA A 308 8.20 -0.59 20.74
C ALA A 308 7.47 -1.09 19.49
N ALA A 309 7.19 -0.21 18.51
CA ALA A 309 6.62 -0.58 17.22
C ALA A 309 7.57 -1.50 16.43
N PHE A 310 8.85 -1.15 16.34
CA PHE A 310 9.89 -1.98 15.71
C PHE A 310 10.01 -3.35 16.36
N ALA A 311 10.02 -3.40 17.70
CA ALA A 311 10.07 -4.65 18.44
C ALA A 311 8.84 -5.54 18.15
N SER A 312 7.65 -4.94 18.03
CA SER A 312 6.41 -5.64 17.68
C SER A 312 6.46 -6.21 16.25
N VAL A 313 6.90 -5.41 15.27
CA VAL A 313 7.09 -5.89 13.88
C VAL A 313 8.04 -7.08 13.85
N MET A 314 9.18 -6.99 14.58
CA MET A 314 10.16 -8.07 14.59
C MET A 314 9.69 -9.31 15.35
N ALA A 315 8.86 -9.16 16.39
CA ALA A 315 8.25 -10.31 17.07
C ALA A 315 7.29 -11.06 16.12
N LEU A 316 6.43 -10.34 15.40
CA LEU A 316 5.52 -10.87 14.40
C LEU A 316 6.28 -11.54 13.26
N HIS A 317 7.29 -10.86 12.69
CA HIS A 317 8.12 -11.41 11.61
C HIS A 317 8.82 -12.71 12.02
N ARG A 318 9.42 -12.77 13.21
CA ARG A 318 10.07 -13.99 13.74
C ARG A 318 9.08 -15.13 13.99
N ALA A 319 7.83 -14.82 14.29
CA ALA A 319 6.75 -15.80 14.43
C ALA A 319 6.20 -16.30 13.08
N GLY A 320 6.74 -15.82 11.95
CA GLY A 320 6.33 -16.21 10.61
C GLY A 320 5.11 -15.48 10.07
N VAL A 321 4.72 -14.36 10.72
CA VAL A 321 3.66 -13.48 10.21
C VAL A 321 4.18 -12.73 8.99
N ASP A 322 3.44 -12.74 7.89
CA ASP A 322 3.76 -11.94 6.71
C ASP A 322 3.61 -10.44 7.03
N ILE A 323 4.70 -9.71 6.86
CA ILE A 323 4.72 -8.24 6.94
C ILE A 323 4.62 -7.68 5.52
N LEU A 324 3.67 -6.77 5.30
CA LEU A 324 3.45 -6.09 4.02
C LEU A 324 3.76 -4.61 4.17
N ALA A 325 4.49 -4.04 3.23
CA ALA A 325 4.77 -2.61 3.22
C ALA A 325 3.53 -1.82 2.75
N GLY A 326 3.15 -0.81 3.51
CA GLY A 326 2.06 0.10 3.19
C GLY A 326 2.27 1.47 3.80
N SER A 327 1.86 2.53 3.12
CA SER A 327 2.16 3.90 3.53
C SER A 327 1.02 4.61 4.28
N ASP A 328 -0.23 4.19 4.06
CA ASP A 328 -1.44 4.89 4.51
C ASP A 328 -1.50 6.35 4.03
N VAL A 329 -0.83 6.64 2.93
CA VAL A 329 -0.90 7.97 2.34
C VAL A 329 -2.33 8.31 1.91
N SER A 330 -2.71 9.57 2.16
CA SER A 330 -4.03 10.11 1.84
C SER A 330 -3.89 11.53 1.26
N ASP A 331 -4.83 12.43 1.54
CA ASP A 331 -4.79 13.81 1.08
C ASP A 331 -3.68 14.63 1.75
N PRO A 332 -3.02 15.59 1.04
CA PRO A 332 -1.96 16.42 1.60
C PRO A 332 -2.51 17.57 2.43
N ILE A 333 -3.33 17.25 3.45
CA ILE A 333 -3.92 18.19 4.39
C ILE A 333 -3.16 18.20 5.72
N PRO A 334 -3.15 19.30 6.48
CA PRO A 334 -2.32 19.43 7.68
C PRO A 334 -2.51 18.34 8.72
N ILE A 335 -3.72 17.83 8.90
CA ILE A 335 -4.04 16.78 9.89
C ILE A 335 -3.54 15.38 9.47
N LEU A 336 -3.16 15.19 8.20
CA LEU A 336 -2.64 13.95 7.63
C LEU A 336 -1.20 14.16 7.12
N GLY A 337 -0.42 15.03 7.75
CA GLY A 337 0.95 15.35 7.38
C GLY A 337 1.93 14.19 7.55
N GLY A 338 3.11 14.34 6.93
CA GLY A 338 4.20 13.37 7.02
C GLY A 338 4.25 12.35 5.89
N LEU A 339 3.28 12.35 4.97
CA LEU A 339 3.12 11.33 3.93
C LEU A 339 3.03 11.95 2.53
N ALA A 340 3.46 11.18 1.51
CA ALA A 340 3.32 11.52 0.09
C ALA A 340 3.25 10.24 -0.76
N HIS A 341 2.38 10.22 -1.80
CA HIS A 341 2.22 9.07 -2.69
C HIS A 341 3.55 8.63 -3.30
N GLY A 342 3.77 7.34 -3.29
CA GLY A 342 4.98 6.68 -3.77
C GLY A 342 6.19 6.89 -2.86
N ALA A 343 6.56 8.13 -2.53
CA ALA A 343 7.74 8.42 -1.71
C ALA A 343 7.66 7.78 -0.32
N SER A 344 6.49 7.77 0.32
CA SER A 344 6.30 7.18 1.64
C SER A 344 6.46 5.67 1.68
N LEU A 345 6.21 4.95 0.57
CA LEU A 345 6.49 3.52 0.52
C LEU A 345 7.99 3.23 0.63
N HIS A 346 8.85 4.04 0.00
CA HIS A 346 10.30 3.88 0.17
C HIS A 346 10.75 4.17 1.60
N HIS A 347 10.12 5.13 2.28
CA HIS A 347 10.37 5.40 3.69
C HIS A 347 9.89 4.23 4.57
N GLU A 348 8.74 3.65 4.26
CA GLU A 348 8.26 2.43 4.94
C GLU A 348 9.29 1.29 4.84
N LEU A 349 9.85 1.06 3.63
CA LEU A 349 10.90 0.06 3.43
C LEU A 349 12.14 0.36 4.30
N GLN A 350 12.54 1.63 4.41
CA GLN A 350 13.66 2.04 5.27
C GLN A 350 13.34 1.81 6.76
N LEU A 351 12.11 2.10 7.20
CA LEU A 351 11.69 1.84 8.59
C LEU A 351 11.57 0.35 8.90
N LEU A 352 11.13 -0.48 7.95
CA LEU A 352 11.14 -1.94 8.10
C LEU A 352 12.58 -2.47 8.29
N VAL A 353 13.54 -1.95 7.54
CA VAL A 353 14.95 -2.30 7.71
C VAL A 353 15.50 -1.75 9.04
N ALA A 354 15.13 -0.54 9.44
CA ALA A 354 15.50 0.02 10.74
C ALA A 354 14.91 -0.80 11.91
N ALA A 355 13.73 -1.39 11.74
CA ALA A 355 13.14 -2.33 12.69
C ALA A 355 13.92 -3.63 12.83
N GLY A 356 14.70 -4.02 11.79
CA GLY A 356 15.55 -5.21 11.80
C GLY A 356 15.29 -6.23 10.68
N LEU A 357 14.37 -5.97 9.74
CA LEU A 357 14.24 -6.79 8.54
C LEU A 357 15.49 -6.62 7.66
N LYS A 358 15.89 -7.68 7.00
CA LYS A 358 16.90 -7.58 5.94
C LYS A 358 16.33 -6.78 4.75
N PRO A 359 17.15 -6.04 3.99
CA PRO A 359 16.67 -5.31 2.81
C PRO A 359 15.86 -6.19 1.83
N MET A 360 16.27 -7.43 1.61
CA MET A 360 15.54 -8.39 0.77
C MET A 360 14.15 -8.73 1.35
N GLU A 361 14.02 -8.83 2.66
CA GLU A 361 12.74 -9.10 3.33
C GLU A 361 11.80 -7.90 3.21
N ALA A 362 12.34 -6.68 3.35
CA ALA A 362 11.59 -5.45 3.11
C ALA A 362 11.15 -5.32 1.63
N LEU A 363 11.98 -5.71 0.67
CA LEU A 363 11.60 -5.73 -0.75
C LEU A 363 10.48 -6.76 -1.02
N ARG A 364 10.53 -7.95 -0.41
CA ARG A 364 9.43 -8.91 -0.48
C ARG A 364 8.13 -8.33 0.08
N ALA A 365 8.21 -7.56 1.17
CA ALA A 365 7.06 -6.91 1.79
C ALA A 365 6.37 -5.89 0.86
N ALA A 366 7.06 -5.39 -0.18
CA ALA A 366 6.50 -4.49 -1.18
C ALA A 366 6.37 -5.12 -2.58
N THR A 367 6.53 -6.44 -2.74
CA THR A 367 6.47 -7.10 -4.06
C THR A 367 5.72 -8.42 -4.00
N SER A 368 6.40 -9.53 -3.78
CA SER A 368 5.82 -10.89 -3.84
C SER A 368 4.85 -11.17 -2.70
N THR A 369 5.12 -10.67 -1.50
CA THR A 369 4.26 -10.94 -0.33
C THR A 369 2.86 -10.34 -0.50
N PRO A 370 2.69 -9.02 -0.80
CA PRO A 370 1.36 -8.47 -1.07
C PRO A 370 0.72 -9.11 -2.32
N ALA A 371 1.48 -9.36 -3.39
CA ALA A 371 0.94 -10.04 -4.56
C ALA A 371 0.31 -11.39 -4.20
N ARG A 372 0.98 -12.21 -3.40
CA ARG A 372 0.48 -13.49 -2.90
C ARG A 372 -0.74 -13.32 -2.00
N ARG A 373 -0.69 -12.43 -1.01
CA ARG A 373 -1.78 -12.22 -0.03
C ARG A 373 -3.06 -11.70 -0.64
N PHE A 374 -2.95 -10.86 -1.68
CA PHE A 374 -4.10 -10.29 -2.39
C PHE A 374 -4.46 -11.05 -3.67
N GLY A 375 -3.85 -12.21 -3.93
CA GLY A 375 -4.17 -13.04 -5.09
C GLY A 375 -3.80 -12.42 -6.44
N LEU A 376 -2.80 -11.54 -6.48
CA LEU A 376 -2.31 -10.89 -7.69
C LEU A 376 -1.29 -11.79 -8.39
N THR A 377 -1.77 -12.81 -9.09
CA THR A 377 -0.92 -13.86 -9.66
C THR A 377 -0.08 -13.43 -10.86
N ASP A 378 -0.40 -12.27 -11.43
CA ASP A 378 0.22 -11.72 -12.64
C ASP A 378 1.39 -10.76 -12.37
N ARG A 379 1.73 -10.46 -11.10
CA ARG A 379 2.72 -9.44 -10.72
C ARG A 379 3.47 -9.77 -9.43
N GLY A 380 4.36 -8.86 -9.00
CA GLY A 380 5.17 -9.04 -7.79
C GLY A 380 6.37 -9.98 -7.98
N ARG A 381 6.57 -10.52 -9.18
CA ARG A 381 7.68 -11.41 -9.53
C ARG A 381 8.25 -11.10 -10.91
N VAL A 382 9.58 -11.26 -11.07
CA VAL A 382 10.24 -11.24 -12.38
C VAL A 382 10.38 -12.68 -12.86
N VAL A 383 9.32 -13.19 -13.49
CA VAL A 383 9.26 -14.56 -14.02
C VAL A 383 8.55 -14.54 -15.38
N PRO A 384 8.85 -15.50 -16.28
CA PRO A 384 8.15 -15.63 -17.56
C PRO A 384 6.63 -15.74 -17.37
N GLY A 385 5.87 -15.02 -18.21
CA GLY A 385 4.41 -14.93 -18.16
C GLY A 385 3.85 -13.89 -17.17
N ALA A 386 4.65 -13.35 -16.27
CA ALA A 386 4.21 -12.25 -15.42
C ALA A 386 4.07 -10.95 -16.23
N ARG A 387 3.19 -10.07 -15.77
CA ARG A 387 3.03 -8.73 -16.31
C ARG A 387 4.33 -7.93 -16.14
N ALA A 388 4.74 -7.22 -17.17
CA ALA A 388 5.94 -6.40 -17.17
C ALA A 388 5.71 -5.09 -16.35
N ASP A 389 5.46 -5.26 -15.05
CA ASP A 389 5.47 -4.22 -14.04
C ASP A 389 6.82 -4.32 -13.32
N LEU A 390 7.75 -3.44 -13.68
CA LEU A 390 9.14 -3.53 -13.25
C LEU A 390 9.70 -2.16 -12.86
N VAL A 391 10.72 -2.18 -12.02
CA VAL A 391 11.52 -0.99 -11.68
C VAL A 391 13.00 -1.30 -11.85
N LEU A 392 13.73 -0.42 -12.52
CA LEU A 392 15.18 -0.43 -12.59
C LEU A 392 15.72 0.72 -11.73
N VAL A 393 16.53 0.40 -10.74
CA VAL A 393 17.14 1.38 -9.82
C VAL A 393 18.66 1.31 -9.89
N GLU A 394 19.31 2.46 -9.81
CA GLU A 394 20.74 2.54 -9.62
C GLU A 394 21.13 2.01 -8.24
N GLY A 395 22.27 1.31 -8.14
CA GLY A 395 22.75 0.74 -6.90
C GLY A 395 22.21 -0.65 -6.59
N ASP A 396 22.25 -1.01 -5.30
CA ASP A 396 21.91 -2.34 -4.80
C ASP A 396 20.95 -2.28 -3.61
N PRO A 397 19.62 -2.23 -3.85
CA PRO A 397 18.63 -2.16 -2.80
C PRO A 397 18.56 -3.43 -1.93
N LEU A 398 19.21 -4.54 -2.36
CA LEU A 398 19.34 -5.76 -1.56
C LEU A 398 20.36 -5.60 -0.42
N THR A 399 21.21 -4.57 -0.52
CA THR A 399 22.21 -4.20 0.49
C THR A 399 21.87 -2.86 1.13
N HIS A 400 21.47 -1.88 0.32
CA HIS A 400 21.15 -0.51 0.74
C HIS A 400 19.71 -0.17 0.32
N ILE A 401 18.77 -0.39 1.20
CA ILE A 401 17.33 -0.25 0.87
C ILE A 401 16.97 1.15 0.32
N SER A 402 17.71 2.20 0.69
CA SER A 402 17.52 3.57 0.16
C SER A 402 17.76 3.69 -1.35
N ASP A 403 18.46 2.72 -1.97
CA ASP A 403 18.70 2.71 -3.41
C ASP A 403 17.40 2.48 -4.21
N THR A 404 16.33 2.01 -3.56
CA THR A 404 15.00 1.95 -4.18
C THR A 404 14.51 3.30 -4.69
N LEU A 405 14.97 4.43 -4.11
CA LEU A 405 14.67 5.79 -4.57
C LEU A 405 15.46 6.20 -5.83
N SER A 406 16.52 5.49 -6.18
CA SER A 406 17.40 5.82 -7.30
C SER A 406 16.84 5.30 -8.64
N ILE A 407 15.57 5.62 -8.91
CA ILE A 407 14.78 5.08 -10.02
C ILE A 407 15.31 5.60 -11.36
N ARG A 408 15.67 4.68 -12.24
CA ARG A 408 16.12 4.92 -13.62
C ARG A 408 15.01 4.69 -14.64
N TYR A 409 14.25 3.59 -14.50
CA TYR A 409 13.10 3.27 -15.34
C TYR A 409 11.99 2.62 -14.53
N VAL A 410 10.76 2.87 -14.92
CA VAL A 410 9.58 2.15 -14.44
C VAL A 410 8.82 1.59 -15.64
N TRP A 411 8.45 0.33 -15.59
CA TRP A 411 7.54 -0.29 -16.57
C TRP A 411 6.20 -0.58 -15.90
N ARG A 412 5.14 -0.18 -16.57
CA ARG A 412 3.77 -0.51 -16.18
C ARG A 412 3.10 -1.22 -17.36
N GLY A 413 2.88 -2.53 -17.22
CA GLY A 413 2.40 -3.35 -18.32
C GLY A 413 3.24 -3.19 -19.60
N GLY A 414 4.58 -3.24 -19.44
CA GLY A 414 5.54 -3.11 -20.54
C GLY A 414 5.75 -1.70 -21.10
N SER A 415 4.87 -0.76 -20.80
CA SER A 415 5.06 0.65 -21.14
C SER A 415 6.09 1.29 -20.22
N VAL A 416 7.08 1.97 -20.78
CA VAL A 416 8.19 2.54 -20.02
C VAL A 416 7.95 4.01 -19.68
N LEU A 417 8.12 4.36 -18.39
CA LEU A 417 8.22 5.74 -17.93
C LEU A 417 9.70 6.10 -17.80
N ARG A 418 10.09 7.20 -18.45
CA ARG A 418 11.44 7.76 -18.33
C ARG A 418 11.38 8.99 -17.41
N PRO A 419 12.27 9.12 -16.42
CA PRO A 419 12.43 10.38 -15.72
C PRO A 419 12.82 11.50 -16.69
N ARG A 420 12.29 12.71 -16.49
CA ARG A 420 12.60 13.87 -17.35
C ARG A 420 14.09 14.24 -17.44
N SER A 421 14.89 13.83 -16.46
CA SER A 421 16.35 14.09 -16.45
C SER A 421 17.15 13.27 -17.46
N LEU A 422 16.51 12.33 -18.20
CA LEU A 422 17.14 11.50 -19.23
C LEU A 422 16.59 11.82 -20.64
N LEU A 423 15.78 12.85 -20.79
CA LEU A 423 15.35 13.46 -22.05
C LEU A 423 16.13 14.75 -22.31
#